data_2cfa383914099c078523d7485cf70a58
#
_entry.id   2cfa383914099c078523d7485cf70a58
#
_cell.length_a   1.000
_cell.length_b   1.000
_cell.length_c   1.000
_cell.angle_alpha   90.00
_cell.angle_beta   90.00
_cell.angle_gamma   90.00
#
_symmetry.space_group_name_H-M   'P 1'
#
loop_
_entity.id
_entity.type
_entity.pdbx_description
1 polymer ?
#
loop_
_entity_poly.entity_id
_entity_poly.type
_entity_poly.pdbx_seq_one_letter_code
_entity_poly.pdbx_strand_id
1 'polypeptide(L)'
;MRDRLCRCFVLHRRDFGNTSLLIEVFSAEEGRLPVLAKGAKRGRRSTAADLQPFRPLWLGWVGRGEVKTLIRTEPAGCPIGLPGTALFCGFYLNELLMRLVGRHDPHEGLFAFYHAALTELAQGAHLDSALRRFELRLLREVGYAIILDRDAFSGESVLPGRRYAYEPEAGVREDAVPGEGFTVSGETLLRLAAGEVLQGVQAREARELLHRLLSPHLGERPLKSRELFR
;
A
#
# COMPACT_ATOMS: atom_id res chain seq x y z
N MET A 1 -8.85 29.49 13.70
CA MET A 1 -8.74 28.04 13.41
C MET A 1 -7.29 27.65 13.72
N ARG A 2 -7.04 26.81 14.73
CA ARG A 2 -5.66 26.39 15.05
C ARG A 2 -5.13 25.57 13.89
N ASP A 3 -3.92 25.90 13.42
CA ASP A 3 -3.19 25.17 12.38
C ASP A 3 -2.87 23.77 12.92
N ARG A 4 -3.80 22.83 12.72
CA ARG A 4 -3.59 21.44 13.09
C ARG A 4 -2.60 20.86 12.11
N LEU A 5 -1.46 20.38 12.61
CA LEU A 5 -0.51 19.59 11.85
C LEU A 5 -0.94 18.13 11.91
N CYS A 6 -0.99 17.48 10.74
CA CYS A 6 -1.30 16.06 10.60
C CYS A 6 -0.05 15.31 10.14
N ARG A 7 0.12 14.07 10.62
CA ARG A 7 1.19 13.18 10.16
C ARG A 7 0.87 12.69 8.76
N CYS A 8 1.79 12.85 7.84
CA CYS A 8 1.56 12.58 6.42
C CYS A 8 2.74 11.93 5.72
N PHE A 9 2.42 11.21 4.64
CA PHE A 9 3.34 10.89 3.55
C PHE A 9 2.80 11.43 2.24
N VAL A 10 3.69 11.90 1.37
CA VAL A 10 3.34 12.23 -0.02
C VAL A 10 3.34 10.92 -0.82
N LEU A 11 2.20 10.54 -1.38
CA LEU A 11 2.06 9.36 -2.24
C LEU A 11 2.44 9.68 -3.68
N HIS A 12 2.00 10.83 -4.18
CA HIS A 12 2.23 11.29 -5.54
C HIS A 12 2.34 12.81 -5.58
N ARG A 13 3.11 13.32 -6.54
CA ARG A 13 3.19 14.76 -6.81
C ARG A 13 3.24 15.02 -8.30
N ARG A 14 2.67 16.14 -8.71
CA ARG A 14 2.75 16.64 -10.07
C ARG A 14 2.82 18.15 -10.10
N ASP A 15 3.38 18.68 -11.16
CA ASP A 15 3.42 20.10 -11.39
C ASP A 15 2.01 20.69 -11.56
N PHE A 16 1.79 21.85 -10.98
CA PHE A 16 0.57 22.61 -11.11
C PHE A 16 0.92 24.08 -11.44
N GLY A 17 0.76 24.45 -12.70
CA GLY A 17 1.29 25.72 -13.22
C GLY A 17 2.83 25.80 -13.08
N ASN A 18 3.36 27.00 -13.14
CA ASN A 18 4.82 27.20 -13.24
C ASN A 18 5.55 27.02 -11.90
N THR A 19 4.88 27.22 -10.76
CA THR A 19 5.53 27.33 -9.46
C THR A 19 4.94 26.48 -8.36
N SER A 20 3.79 25.86 -8.58
CA SER A 20 3.09 25.07 -7.55
C SER A 20 3.21 23.58 -7.80
N LEU A 21 2.93 22.79 -6.77
CA LEU A 21 2.77 21.35 -6.84
C LEU A 21 1.36 20.96 -6.39
N LEU A 22 0.74 20.05 -7.10
CA LEU A 22 -0.41 19.31 -6.59
C LEU A 22 0.09 17.97 -6.09
N ILE A 23 -0.09 17.73 -4.80
CA ILE A 23 0.35 16.51 -4.13
C ILE A 23 -0.86 15.72 -3.66
N GLU A 24 -0.76 14.40 -3.73
CA GLU A 24 -1.69 13.49 -3.07
C GLU A 24 -1.00 13.02 -1.79
N VAL A 25 -1.60 13.27 -0.64
CA VAL A 25 -1.04 12.88 0.66
C VAL A 25 -1.86 11.77 1.30
N PHE A 26 -1.20 10.94 2.10
CA PHE A 26 -1.84 10.01 3.01
C PHE A 26 -1.58 10.50 4.42
N SER A 27 -2.64 10.85 5.13
CA SER A 27 -2.62 11.36 6.50
C SER A 27 -3.16 10.31 7.45
N ALA A 28 -2.55 10.20 8.63
CA ALA A 28 -3.04 9.34 9.70
C ALA A 28 -4.45 9.76 10.16
N GLU A 29 -4.67 11.09 10.26
CA GLU A 29 -5.87 11.67 10.87
C GLU A 29 -6.99 12.00 9.89
N GLU A 30 -6.65 12.24 8.60
CA GLU A 30 -7.59 12.73 7.59
C GLU A 30 -7.71 11.81 6.36
N GLY A 31 -6.97 10.67 6.39
CA GLY A 31 -6.94 9.75 5.25
C GLY A 31 -6.19 10.31 4.04
N ARG A 32 -6.60 9.91 2.85
CA ARG A 32 -5.99 10.35 1.60
C ARG A 32 -6.66 11.62 1.08
N LEU A 33 -5.88 12.64 0.69
CA LEU A 33 -6.43 13.90 0.18
C LEU A 33 -5.47 14.63 -0.77
N PRO A 34 -6.01 15.40 -1.74
CA PRO A 34 -5.21 16.26 -2.61
C PRO A 34 -4.91 17.60 -1.92
N VAL A 35 -3.66 18.03 -2.01
CA VAL A 35 -3.19 19.30 -1.43
C VAL A 35 -2.41 20.10 -2.45
N LEU A 36 -2.76 21.37 -2.62
CA LEU A 36 -2.07 22.32 -3.48
C LEU A 36 -1.00 23.07 -2.68
N ALA A 37 0.26 22.84 -3.01
CA ALA A 37 1.40 23.56 -2.46
C ALA A 37 1.76 24.75 -3.38
N LYS A 38 1.16 25.92 -3.11
CA LYS A 38 1.35 27.14 -3.89
C LYS A 38 2.78 27.66 -3.74
N GLY A 39 3.41 27.98 -4.87
CA GLY A 39 4.77 28.54 -4.88
C GLY A 39 5.86 27.58 -4.38
N ALA A 40 5.56 26.29 -4.23
CA ALA A 40 6.48 25.29 -3.67
C ALA A 40 7.84 25.19 -4.41
N LYS A 41 7.87 25.58 -5.69
CA LYS A 41 9.08 25.58 -6.53
C LYS A 41 9.84 26.90 -6.50
N ARG A 42 9.38 27.93 -5.74
CA ARG A 42 10.00 29.26 -5.73
C ARG A 42 11.09 29.36 -4.64
N GLY A 43 12.16 30.07 -4.98
CA GLY A 43 13.18 30.50 -4.02
C GLY A 43 14.25 29.46 -3.70
N ARG A 44 15.25 29.90 -2.94
CA ARG A 44 16.42 29.08 -2.53
C ARG A 44 16.06 27.93 -1.57
N ARG A 45 14.98 28.08 -0.80
CA ARG A 45 14.42 27.03 0.09
C ARG A 45 13.10 26.57 -0.45
N SER A 46 13.14 25.91 -1.61
CA SER A 46 11.97 25.35 -2.26
C SER A 46 11.36 24.25 -1.38
N THR A 47 10.11 24.43 -0.93
CA THR A 47 9.35 23.40 -0.20
C THR A 47 9.18 22.12 -1.03
N ALA A 48 9.33 22.21 -2.36
CA ALA A 48 9.29 21.04 -3.25
C ALA A 48 10.35 19.98 -2.92
N ALA A 49 11.48 20.37 -2.32
CA ALA A 49 12.50 19.43 -1.88
C ALA A 49 12.06 18.58 -0.69
N ASP A 50 11.17 19.10 0.14
CA ASP A 50 10.62 18.38 1.29
C ASP A 50 9.41 17.53 0.91
N LEU A 51 8.61 17.96 -0.08
CA LEU A 51 7.42 17.28 -0.54
C LEU A 51 7.75 16.11 -1.49
N GLN A 52 8.60 15.20 -1.02
CA GLN A 52 9.00 13.98 -1.72
C GLN A 52 8.30 12.76 -1.13
N PRO A 53 8.03 11.70 -1.92
CA PRO A 53 7.61 10.42 -1.39
C PRO A 53 8.58 9.87 -0.33
N PHE A 54 8.08 9.02 0.54
CA PHE A 54 8.85 8.29 1.56
C PHE A 54 9.52 9.17 2.63
N ARG A 55 9.04 10.41 2.77
CA ARG A 55 9.44 11.30 3.86
C ARG A 55 8.28 11.47 4.83
N PRO A 56 8.43 11.12 6.11
CA PRO A 56 7.41 11.43 7.11
C PRO A 56 7.39 12.96 7.36
N LEU A 57 6.21 13.55 7.25
CA LEU A 57 5.99 14.99 7.33
C LEU A 57 4.87 15.32 8.30
N TRP A 58 4.98 16.48 8.93
CA TRP A 58 3.86 17.20 9.52
C TRP A 58 3.38 18.23 8.51
N LEU A 59 2.13 18.10 8.07
CA LEU A 59 1.53 19.03 7.11
C LEU A 59 0.32 19.73 7.73
N GLY A 60 0.24 21.05 7.48
CA GLY A 60 -0.94 21.85 7.79
C GLY A 60 -1.56 22.42 6.53
N TRP A 61 -2.87 22.39 6.42
CA TRP A 61 -3.60 22.90 5.26
C TRP A 61 -4.87 23.65 5.67
N VAL A 62 -5.40 24.45 4.74
CA VAL A 62 -6.66 25.16 4.84
C VAL A 62 -7.51 24.94 3.60
N GLY A 63 -8.78 25.25 3.70
CA GLY A 63 -9.75 25.16 2.60
C GLY A 63 -10.89 24.20 2.91
N ARG A 64 -12.10 24.55 2.40
CA ARG A 64 -13.32 23.72 2.56
C ARG A 64 -13.55 22.78 1.39
N GLY A 65 -12.93 23.07 0.21
CA GLY A 65 -13.06 22.26 -0.99
C GLY A 65 -12.32 20.92 -0.90
N GLU A 66 -12.50 20.09 -1.90
CA GLU A 66 -11.81 18.79 -2.02
C GLU A 66 -10.29 18.97 -2.04
N VAL A 67 -9.77 19.90 -2.82
CA VAL A 67 -8.35 20.24 -2.86
C VAL A 67 -8.05 21.26 -1.75
N LYS A 68 -7.22 20.86 -0.78
CA LYS A 68 -6.76 21.73 0.30
C LYS A 68 -5.59 22.61 -0.18
N THR A 69 -5.30 23.69 0.52
CA THR A 69 -4.11 24.53 0.27
C THR A 69 -3.12 24.34 1.41
N LEU A 70 -1.89 23.92 1.07
CA LEU A 70 -0.78 23.76 2.02
C LEU A 70 -0.38 25.11 2.61
N ILE A 71 -0.26 25.18 3.93
CA ILE A 71 0.19 26.38 4.64
C ILE A 71 1.45 26.12 5.48
N ARG A 72 1.68 24.86 5.88
CA ARG A 72 2.83 24.52 6.73
C ARG A 72 3.37 23.13 6.39
N THR A 73 4.70 22.99 6.44
CA THR A 73 5.42 21.74 6.21
C THR A 73 6.56 21.65 7.20
N GLU A 74 6.64 20.56 7.95
CA GLU A 74 7.73 20.26 8.86
C GLU A 74 8.15 18.79 8.73
N PRO A 75 9.43 18.45 8.88
CA PRO A 75 9.85 17.06 8.99
C PRO A 75 9.24 16.40 10.22
N ALA A 76 8.71 15.18 10.05
CA ALA A 76 8.21 14.33 11.14
C ALA A 76 9.20 13.20 11.48
N GLY A 77 10.35 13.16 10.81
CA GLY A 77 11.41 12.17 10.99
C GLY A 77 12.42 12.22 9.85
N CYS A 78 13.34 11.27 9.85
CA CYS A 78 14.30 11.11 8.76
C CYS A 78 13.61 10.57 7.50
N PRO A 79 14.03 10.98 6.29
CA PRO A 79 13.60 10.35 5.05
C PRO A 79 13.92 8.85 5.05
N ILE A 80 12.99 8.04 4.56
CA ILE A 80 13.19 6.60 4.43
C ILE A 80 13.85 6.36 3.07
N GLY A 81 15.13 6.03 3.08
CA GLY A 81 15.89 5.72 1.88
C GLY A 81 15.55 4.34 1.35
N LEU A 82 15.02 4.25 0.16
CA LEU A 82 14.69 2.97 -0.50
C LEU A 82 15.69 2.71 -1.62
N PRO A 83 16.69 1.82 -1.44
CA PRO A 83 17.70 1.55 -2.45
C PRO A 83 17.20 0.57 -3.54
N GLY A 84 17.61 0.77 -4.78
CA GLY A 84 17.38 -0.17 -5.88
C GLY A 84 15.92 -0.59 -6.03
N THR A 85 15.66 -1.90 -6.04
CA THR A 85 14.32 -2.48 -6.19
C THR A 85 13.35 -2.07 -5.07
N ALA A 86 13.83 -1.78 -3.87
CA ALA A 86 12.98 -1.31 -2.77
C ALA A 86 12.27 0.00 -3.12
N LEU A 87 12.87 0.87 -3.93
CA LEU A 87 12.23 2.10 -4.41
C LEU A 87 10.98 1.79 -5.26
N PHE A 88 11.08 0.82 -6.15
CA PHE A 88 9.94 0.40 -6.98
C PHE A 88 8.84 -0.24 -6.12
N CYS A 89 9.22 -1.03 -5.11
CA CYS A 89 8.29 -1.55 -4.11
C CYS A 89 7.55 -0.41 -3.39
N GLY A 90 8.26 0.64 -2.96
CA GLY A 90 7.64 1.80 -2.33
C GLY A 90 6.64 2.51 -3.25
N PHE A 91 6.98 2.73 -4.53
CA PHE A 91 6.02 3.29 -5.50
C PHE A 91 4.83 2.39 -5.75
N TYR A 92 5.02 1.08 -5.72
CA TYR A 92 3.92 0.12 -5.79
C TYR A 92 2.96 0.26 -4.60
N LEU A 93 3.48 0.38 -3.37
CA LEU A 93 2.64 0.63 -2.18
C LEU A 93 1.86 1.95 -2.31
N ASN A 94 2.52 3.02 -2.79
CA ASN A 94 1.86 4.30 -3.03
C ASN A 94 0.71 4.17 -4.03
N GLU A 95 0.94 3.46 -5.14
CA GLU A 95 -0.09 3.26 -6.15
C GLU A 95 -1.28 2.45 -5.63
N LEU A 96 -1.03 1.41 -4.83
CA LEU A 96 -2.10 0.64 -4.18
C LEU A 96 -2.94 1.53 -3.26
N LEU A 97 -2.32 2.34 -2.40
CA LEU A 97 -3.02 3.30 -1.55
C LEU A 97 -3.86 4.28 -2.38
N MET A 98 -3.29 4.81 -3.46
CA MET A 98 -4.01 5.75 -4.34
C MET A 98 -5.21 5.13 -5.06
N ARG A 99 -5.18 3.83 -5.31
CA ARG A 99 -6.25 3.11 -6.01
C ARG A 99 -7.36 2.63 -5.09
N LEU A 100 -6.99 2.15 -3.91
CA LEU A 100 -7.89 1.38 -3.04
C LEU A 100 -8.41 2.17 -1.85
N VAL A 101 -7.64 3.14 -1.33
CA VAL A 101 -8.09 3.95 -0.18
C VAL A 101 -8.94 5.12 -0.66
N GLY A 102 -10.11 5.30 -0.07
CA GLY A 102 -10.99 6.42 -0.31
C GLY A 102 -10.35 7.77 0.07
N ARG A 103 -10.84 8.86 -0.53
CA ARG A 103 -10.44 10.20 -0.08
C ARG A 103 -11.19 10.57 1.19
N HIS A 104 -10.50 11.28 2.09
CA HIS A 104 -11.05 11.72 3.38
C HIS A 104 -11.58 10.56 4.25
N ASP A 105 -10.98 9.39 4.10
CA ASP A 105 -11.28 8.18 4.86
C ASP A 105 -10.07 7.82 5.73
N PRO A 106 -10.10 8.14 7.04
CA PRO A 106 -8.98 7.91 7.95
C PRO A 106 -8.76 6.43 8.23
N HIS A 107 -7.52 5.98 8.10
CA HIS A 107 -7.06 4.63 8.41
C HIS A 107 -5.76 4.70 9.22
N GLU A 108 -5.83 5.06 10.51
CA GLU A 108 -4.63 5.21 11.36
C GLU A 108 -3.78 3.93 11.42
N GLY A 109 -4.44 2.77 11.51
CA GLY A 109 -3.76 1.47 11.52
C GLY A 109 -3.01 1.21 10.21
N LEU A 110 -3.61 1.52 9.07
CA LEU A 110 -2.97 1.38 7.77
C LEU A 110 -1.82 2.37 7.60
N PHE A 111 -1.95 3.60 8.11
CA PHE A 111 -0.88 4.60 8.08
C PHE A 111 0.35 4.10 8.86
N ALA A 112 0.16 3.58 10.06
CA ALA A 112 1.25 3.01 10.86
C ALA A 112 1.90 1.80 10.15
N PHE A 113 1.07 0.95 9.55
CA PHE A 113 1.54 -0.23 8.82
C PHE A 113 2.29 0.14 7.53
N TYR A 114 1.84 1.18 6.82
CA TYR A 114 2.55 1.72 5.66
C TYR A 114 3.94 2.24 6.04
N HIS A 115 4.04 2.99 7.14
CA HIS A 115 5.33 3.46 7.66
C HIS A 115 6.26 2.28 8.00
N ALA A 116 5.75 1.26 8.69
CA ALA A 116 6.50 0.05 9.02
C ALA A 116 6.96 -0.71 7.76
N ALA A 117 6.08 -0.85 6.76
CA ALA A 117 6.41 -1.49 5.48
C ALA A 117 7.53 -0.75 4.73
N LEU A 118 7.50 0.58 4.67
CA LEU A 118 8.57 1.37 4.08
C LEU A 118 9.90 1.17 4.83
N THR A 119 9.85 1.12 6.16
CA THR A 119 11.05 0.89 6.99
C THR A 119 11.65 -0.49 6.74
N GLU A 120 10.80 -1.50 6.59
CA GLU A 120 11.23 -2.86 6.25
C GLU A 120 11.83 -2.94 4.83
N LEU A 121 11.18 -2.29 3.85
CA LEU A 121 11.71 -2.19 2.49
C LEU A 121 13.08 -1.52 2.44
N ALA A 122 13.33 -0.52 3.29
CA ALA A 122 14.62 0.16 3.38
C ALA A 122 15.75 -0.76 3.87
N GLN A 123 15.43 -1.82 4.61
CA GLN A 123 16.40 -2.84 5.03
C GLN A 123 16.81 -3.76 3.89
N GLY A 124 16.04 -3.81 2.79
CA GLY A 124 16.35 -4.54 1.57
C GLY A 124 16.18 -6.07 1.68
N ALA A 125 15.84 -6.59 2.85
CA ALA A 125 15.62 -8.02 3.05
C ALA A 125 14.13 -8.38 2.81
N HIS A 126 13.90 -9.50 2.13
CA HIS A 126 12.56 -10.09 1.98
C HIS A 126 11.48 -9.15 1.41
N LEU A 127 11.82 -8.37 0.37
CA LEU A 127 10.91 -7.39 -0.24
C LEU A 127 9.55 -7.99 -0.64
N ASP A 128 9.54 -9.20 -1.23
CA ASP A 128 8.29 -9.88 -1.58
C ASP A 128 7.39 -10.10 -0.37
N SER A 129 7.94 -10.56 0.75
CA SER A 129 7.16 -10.83 1.97
C SER A 129 6.61 -9.54 2.57
N ALA A 130 7.39 -8.45 2.56
CA ALA A 130 6.93 -7.13 2.98
C ALA A 130 5.74 -6.65 2.14
N LEU A 131 5.81 -6.83 0.82
CA LEU A 131 4.71 -6.48 -0.09
C LEU A 131 3.46 -7.32 0.21
N ARG A 132 3.59 -8.66 0.37
CA ARG A 132 2.44 -9.54 0.66
C ARG A 132 1.75 -9.17 1.97
N ARG A 133 2.50 -8.89 3.03
CA ARG A 133 1.93 -8.42 4.30
C ARG A 133 1.17 -7.11 4.15
N PHE A 134 1.75 -6.16 3.40
CA PHE A 134 1.09 -4.88 3.15
C PHE A 134 -0.20 -5.06 2.34
N GLU A 135 -0.19 -5.85 1.28
CA GLU A 135 -1.36 -6.12 0.45
C GLU A 135 -2.51 -6.74 1.24
N LEU A 136 -2.23 -7.75 2.09
CA LEU A 136 -3.24 -8.34 2.97
C LEU A 136 -3.81 -7.32 3.96
N ARG A 137 -2.92 -6.51 4.57
CA ARG A 137 -3.36 -5.48 5.49
C ARG A 137 -4.25 -4.45 4.78
N LEU A 138 -3.84 -4.00 3.60
CA LEU A 138 -4.62 -3.05 2.80
C LEU A 138 -6.00 -3.60 2.45
N LEU A 139 -6.09 -4.83 1.92
CA LEU A 139 -7.35 -5.48 1.62
C LEU A 139 -8.26 -5.55 2.85
N ARG A 140 -7.70 -5.88 4.00
CA ARG A 140 -8.45 -5.92 5.27
C ARG A 140 -9.01 -4.54 5.65
N GLU A 141 -8.20 -3.49 5.54
CA GLU A 141 -8.60 -2.12 5.89
C GLU A 141 -9.69 -1.55 4.97
N VAL A 142 -9.69 -1.95 3.70
CA VAL A 142 -10.71 -1.52 2.73
C VAL A 142 -11.92 -2.47 2.65
N GLY A 143 -12.04 -3.41 3.59
CA GLY A 143 -13.22 -4.26 3.74
C GLY A 143 -13.22 -5.57 2.93
N TYR A 144 -12.08 -5.94 2.32
CA TYR A 144 -11.91 -7.17 1.53
C TYR A 144 -11.02 -8.19 2.24
N ALA A 145 -11.18 -8.32 3.55
CA ALA A 145 -10.42 -9.30 4.32
C ALA A 145 -10.69 -10.73 3.85
N ILE A 146 -9.62 -11.50 3.73
CA ILE A 146 -9.70 -12.92 3.38
C ILE A 146 -9.25 -13.77 4.55
N ILE A 147 -9.97 -14.88 4.76
CA ILE A 147 -9.58 -15.92 5.71
C ILE A 147 -8.68 -16.90 4.96
N LEU A 148 -7.45 -17.06 5.43
CA LEU A 148 -6.44 -17.91 4.79
C LEU A 148 -6.15 -19.19 5.57
N ASP A 149 -6.61 -19.30 6.81
CA ASP A 149 -6.36 -20.41 7.72
C ASP A 149 -7.54 -21.38 7.83
N ARG A 150 -8.64 -21.12 7.10
CA ARG A 150 -9.82 -21.97 7.05
C ARG A 150 -10.35 -22.12 5.63
N ASP A 151 -10.85 -23.29 5.33
CA ASP A 151 -11.64 -23.54 4.12
C ASP A 151 -12.98 -22.80 4.23
N ALA A 152 -13.31 -22.02 3.20
CA ALA A 152 -14.48 -21.15 3.18
C ALA A 152 -15.81 -21.92 3.10
N PHE A 153 -15.80 -23.17 2.66
CA PHE A 153 -17.00 -24.00 2.47
C PHE A 153 -17.22 -24.98 3.63
N SER A 154 -16.17 -25.69 4.03
CA SER A 154 -16.27 -26.66 5.12
C SER A 154 -16.08 -26.02 6.50
N GLY A 155 -15.41 -24.88 6.59
CA GLY A 155 -15.00 -24.26 7.84
C GLY A 155 -13.82 -24.95 8.54
N GLU A 156 -13.29 -26.02 7.93
CA GLU A 156 -12.16 -26.77 8.48
C GLU A 156 -10.86 -25.95 8.39
N SER A 157 -9.92 -26.26 9.27
CA SER A 157 -8.61 -25.62 9.25
C SER A 157 -7.81 -26.04 8.03
N VAL A 158 -7.14 -25.10 7.41
CA VAL A 158 -6.20 -25.35 6.30
C VAL A 158 -5.06 -26.25 6.77
N LEU A 159 -4.76 -27.29 6.00
CA LEU A 159 -3.70 -28.25 6.27
C LEU A 159 -2.48 -28.01 5.37
N PRO A 160 -1.24 -27.96 5.91
CA PRO A 160 -0.05 -27.60 5.13
C PRO A 160 0.16 -28.49 3.90
N GLY A 161 -0.11 -29.78 4.01
CA GLY A 161 0.12 -30.78 2.96
C GLY A 161 -0.95 -30.84 1.86
N ARG A 162 -1.99 -29.98 1.94
CA ARG A 162 -3.08 -29.95 0.95
C ARG A 162 -2.94 -28.75 0.03
N ARG A 163 -3.70 -28.78 -1.07
CA ARG A 163 -3.80 -27.66 -2.01
C ARG A 163 -5.21 -27.07 -1.97
N TYR A 164 -5.26 -25.76 -2.21
CA TYR A 164 -6.48 -24.97 -2.13
C TYR A 164 -6.62 -24.10 -3.38
N ALA A 165 -7.80 -24.10 -3.95
CA ALA A 165 -8.21 -23.11 -4.96
C ALA A 165 -8.65 -21.83 -4.27
N TYR A 166 -8.53 -20.69 -4.95
CA TYR A 166 -9.13 -19.45 -4.52
C TYR A 166 -10.37 -19.14 -5.37
N GLU A 167 -11.49 -18.96 -4.72
CA GLU A 167 -12.74 -18.53 -5.35
C GLU A 167 -13.04 -17.07 -4.95
N PRO A 168 -13.24 -16.15 -5.93
CA PRO A 168 -13.63 -14.77 -5.63
C PRO A 168 -14.87 -14.73 -4.73
N GLU A 169 -14.89 -13.78 -3.78
CA GLU A 169 -15.98 -13.55 -2.82
C GLU A 169 -16.22 -14.68 -1.81
N ALA A 170 -15.82 -15.91 -2.11
CA ALA A 170 -15.97 -17.05 -1.22
C ALA A 170 -14.73 -17.27 -0.33
N GLY A 171 -13.54 -17.25 -0.90
CA GLY A 171 -12.29 -17.47 -0.19
C GLY A 171 -11.51 -18.67 -0.68
N VAL A 172 -10.73 -19.30 0.20
CA VAL A 172 -9.95 -20.49 -0.13
C VAL A 172 -10.79 -21.76 0.11
N ARG A 173 -10.69 -22.71 -0.81
CA ARG A 173 -11.38 -24.01 -0.75
C ARG A 173 -10.40 -25.11 -1.08
N GLU A 174 -10.50 -26.24 -0.37
CA GLU A 174 -9.71 -27.41 -0.70
C GLU A 174 -9.94 -27.85 -2.15
N ASP A 175 -8.86 -28.04 -2.89
CA ASP A 175 -8.92 -28.41 -4.29
C ASP A 175 -9.29 -29.90 -4.44
N ALA A 176 -10.53 -30.13 -4.85
CA ALA A 176 -11.06 -31.50 -5.05
C ALA A 176 -10.57 -32.14 -6.34
N VAL A 177 -10.09 -31.33 -7.32
CA VAL A 177 -9.60 -31.82 -8.63
C VAL A 177 -8.24 -31.17 -8.92
N PRO A 178 -7.13 -31.83 -8.53
CA PRO A 178 -5.81 -31.28 -8.75
C PRO A 178 -5.52 -30.98 -10.22
N GLY A 179 -5.12 -29.73 -10.53
CA GLY A 179 -4.65 -29.32 -11.85
C GLY A 179 -5.61 -28.49 -12.67
N GLU A 180 -6.82 -28.21 -12.23
CA GLU A 180 -7.72 -27.24 -12.87
C GLU A 180 -7.58 -25.86 -12.23
N GLY A 181 -6.85 -24.95 -12.91
CA GLY A 181 -6.72 -23.56 -12.50
C GLY A 181 -5.59 -23.26 -11.51
N PHE A 182 -5.65 -22.09 -10.89
CA PHE A 182 -4.66 -21.66 -9.90
C PHE A 182 -4.96 -22.26 -8.54
N THR A 183 -3.97 -22.95 -7.98
CA THR A 183 -4.03 -23.47 -6.62
C THR A 183 -2.81 -23.03 -5.81
N VAL A 184 -2.98 -22.97 -4.52
CA VAL A 184 -1.96 -22.57 -3.55
C VAL A 184 -1.82 -23.65 -2.47
N SER A 185 -0.60 -23.89 -2.00
CA SER A 185 -0.36 -24.87 -0.93
C SER A 185 -0.89 -24.33 0.40
N GLY A 186 -1.41 -25.23 1.24
CA GLY A 186 -1.84 -24.87 2.59
C GLY A 186 -0.70 -24.31 3.43
N GLU A 187 0.54 -24.77 3.21
CA GLU A 187 1.72 -24.19 3.87
C GLU A 187 1.90 -22.71 3.48
N THR A 188 1.74 -22.35 2.20
CA THR A 188 1.81 -20.95 1.76
C THR A 188 0.71 -20.10 2.40
N LEU A 189 -0.52 -20.62 2.46
CA LEU A 189 -1.65 -19.92 3.08
C LEU A 189 -1.41 -19.64 4.55
N LEU A 190 -0.99 -20.64 5.32
CA LEU A 190 -0.73 -20.52 6.76
C LEU A 190 0.42 -19.56 7.06
N ARG A 191 1.53 -19.66 6.33
CA ARG A 191 2.66 -18.73 6.48
C ARG A 191 2.28 -17.31 6.11
N LEU A 192 1.48 -17.14 5.04
CA LEU A 192 0.99 -15.83 4.61
C LEU A 192 0.06 -15.24 5.68
N ALA A 193 -0.84 -16.04 6.26
CA ALA A 193 -1.71 -15.63 7.37
C ALA A 193 -0.93 -15.20 8.61
N ALA A 194 0.17 -15.94 8.92
CA ALA A 194 1.07 -15.63 10.04
C ALA A 194 2.00 -14.44 9.76
N GLY A 195 2.04 -13.92 8.52
CA GLY A 195 2.96 -12.84 8.13
C GLY A 195 4.43 -13.26 8.09
N GLU A 196 4.70 -14.56 7.92
CA GLU A 196 6.04 -15.11 7.85
C GLU A 196 6.76 -14.76 6.54
N VAL A 197 8.08 -14.96 6.54
CA VAL A 197 8.92 -14.81 5.34
C VAL A 197 8.63 -15.95 4.37
N LEU A 198 8.30 -15.58 3.12
CA LEU A 198 8.02 -16.50 2.02
C LEU A 198 9.20 -16.53 1.04
N GLN A 199 9.58 -17.72 0.59
CA GLN A 199 10.68 -17.90 -0.37
C GLN A 199 10.33 -18.94 -1.46
N GLY A 200 11.05 -18.92 -2.55
CA GLY A 200 10.94 -19.93 -3.62
C GLY A 200 9.50 -20.07 -4.16
N VAL A 201 8.95 -21.27 -4.06
CA VAL A 201 7.60 -21.59 -4.54
C VAL A 201 6.55 -20.82 -3.78
N GLN A 202 6.66 -20.75 -2.45
CA GLN A 202 5.71 -20.06 -1.58
C GLN A 202 5.60 -18.56 -1.92
N ALA A 203 6.72 -17.89 -2.19
CA ALA A 203 6.70 -16.49 -2.62
C ALA A 203 5.97 -16.29 -3.95
N ARG A 204 6.13 -17.24 -4.90
CA ARG A 204 5.43 -17.21 -6.21
C ARG A 204 3.93 -17.44 -6.04
N GLU A 205 3.54 -18.46 -5.26
CA GLU A 205 2.13 -18.76 -4.99
C GLU A 205 1.44 -17.58 -4.29
N ALA A 206 2.05 -17.01 -3.26
CA ALA A 206 1.51 -15.85 -2.56
C ALA A 206 1.37 -14.62 -3.47
N ARG A 207 2.34 -14.36 -4.35
CA ARG A 207 2.28 -13.28 -5.32
C ARG A 207 1.10 -13.44 -6.28
N GLU A 208 0.91 -14.64 -6.82
CA GLU A 208 -0.20 -14.94 -7.74
C GLU A 208 -1.55 -14.85 -7.02
N LEU A 209 -1.65 -15.38 -5.81
CA LEU A 209 -2.86 -15.27 -4.98
C LEU A 209 -3.22 -13.79 -4.74
N LEU A 210 -2.29 -13.00 -4.23
CA LEU A 210 -2.54 -11.58 -3.94
C LEU A 210 -2.82 -10.76 -5.21
N HIS A 211 -2.22 -11.15 -6.35
CA HIS A 211 -2.57 -10.55 -7.64
C HIS A 211 -4.04 -10.79 -7.99
N ARG A 212 -4.53 -12.02 -7.83
CA ARG A 212 -5.93 -12.38 -8.09
C ARG A 212 -6.89 -11.67 -7.13
N LEU A 213 -6.50 -11.56 -5.85
CA LEU A 213 -7.26 -10.85 -4.82
C LEU A 213 -7.40 -9.35 -5.10
N LEU A 214 -6.32 -8.71 -5.53
CA LEU A 214 -6.30 -7.27 -5.78
C LEU A 214 -6.93 -6.87 -7.11
N SER A 215 -6.82 -7.73 -8.14
CA SER A 215 -7.22 -7.39 -9.52
C SER A 215 -8.64 -6.87 -9.66
N PRO A 216 -9.68 -7.45 -9.04
CA PRO A 216 -11.06 -6.95 -9.14
C PRO A 216 -11.22 -5.52 -8.62
N HIS A 217 -10.41 -5.14 -7.64
CA HIS A 217 -10.51 -3.84 -6.95
C HIS A 217 -9.64 -2.73 -7.59
N LEU A 218 -8.68 -3.10 -8.43
CA LEU A 218 -7.76 -2.13 -9.06
C LEU A 218 -8.34 -1.46 -10.32
N GLY A 219 -9.45 -1.97 -10.84
CA GLY A 219 -10.05 -1.49 -12.08
C GLY A 219 -9.25 -1.89 -13.32
N GLU A 220 -9.70 -1.45 -14.50
CA GLU A 220 -9.15 -1.88 -15.82
C GLU A 220 -7.74 -1.36 -16.11
N ARG A 221 -7.31 -0.27 -15.47
CA ARG A 221 -6.00 0.33 -15.75
C ARG A 221 -4.89 -0.45 -15.03
N PRO A 222 -3.88 -0.94 -15.77
CA PRO A 222 -2.75 -1.64 -15.15
C PRO A 222 -2.02 -0.73 -14.17
N LEU A 223 -1.36 -1.34 -13.19
CA LEU A 223 -0.50 -0.62 -12.25
C LEU A 223 0.78 -0.18 -12.96
N LYS A 224 1.02 1.13 -13.02
CA LYS A 224 2.22 1.72 -13.64
C LYS A 224 3.50 1.31 -12.93
N SER A 225 3.44 1.15 -11.61
CA SER A 225 4.59 0.71 -10.81
C SER A 225 5.09 -0.67 -11.20
N ARG A 226 4.25 -1.55 -11.78
CA ARG A 226 4.67 -2.87 -12.29
C ARG A 226 5.59 -2.77 -13.50
N GLU A 227 5.51 -1.70 -14.28
CA GLU A 227 6.40 -1.47 -15.44
C GLU A 227 7.84 -1.20 -14.99
N LEU A 228 8.05 -0.73 -13.74
CA LEU A 228 9.35 -0.46 -13.16
C LEU A 228 10.14 -1.72 -12.77
N PHE A 229 9.48 -2.89 -12.73
CA PHE A 229 10.10 -4.19 -12.42
C PHE A 229 10.54 -4.99 -13.66
N ARG A 230 10.40 -4.40 -14.86
CA ARG A 230 10.76 -5.01 -16.14
C ARG A 230 12.19 -4.73 -16.57
#